data_90f1f4868f35736985d78e5af482ed61
#
_entry.id   90f1f4868f35736985d78e5af482ed61
#
_cell.length_a   1.000
_cell.length_b   1.000
_cell.length_c   1.000
_cell.angle_alpha   90.00
_cell.angle_beta   90.00
_cell.angle_gamma   90.00
#
_symmetry.space_group_name_H-M   'P 1'
#
loop_
_entity.id
_entity.type
_entity.pdbx_description
1 polymer ?
#
loop_
_entity_poly.entity_id
_entity_poly.type
_entity_poly.pdbx_seq_one_letter_code
_entity_poly.pdbx_strand_id
1 'polypeptide(L)'
;MNRKNQIEQLITDWNENSRWKGIRRTYLADEVVNLRGSINIEYTLAKKGAEKFWSYLKKEEPICALGALTGNQAIQQVQAGLQAIYCSGWQVAADNNTSDTMYPDQSLYPMHSVPKLVERINNALLRTGEIYWMKGDNSVD
;
A
#
# COMPACT_ATOMS: atom_id res chain seq x y z
N MET A 1 3.20 8.08 23.72
CA MET A 1 3.27 9.52 23.35
C MET A 1 2.03 10.19 23.89
N ASN A 2 2.16 11.35 24.55
CA ASN A 2 0.98 12.03 25.09
C ASN A 2 0.22 12.75 23.97
N ARG A 3 -1.05 13.11 24.23
CA ARG A 3 -1.95 13.75 23.26
C ARG A 3 -1.41 15.08 22.71
N LYS A 4 -0.80 15.89 23.58
CA LYS A 4 -0.23 17.19 23.21
C LYS A 4 0.87 17.04 22.17
N ASN A 5 1.79 16.10 22.38
CA ASN A 5 2.87 15.83 21.43
C ASN A 5 2.35 15.33 20.07
N GLN A 6 1.26 14.54 20.05
CA GLN A 6 0.65 14.10 18.78
C GLN A 6 0.05 15.27 18.00
N ILE A 7 -0.59 16.22 18.69
CA ILE A 7 -1.13 17.44 18.07
C ILE A 7 0.00 18.29 17.49
N GLU A 8 1.05 18.55 18.25
CA GLU A 8 2.21 19.34 17.82
C GLU A 8 2.89 18.70 16.59
N GLN A 9 3.10 17.38 16.60
CA GLN A 9 3.66 16.67 15.47
C GLN A 9 2.79 16.77 14.22
N LEU A 10 1.48 16.66 14.38
CA LEU A 10 0.55 16.76 13.26
C LEU A 10 0.54 18.17 12.66
N ILE A 11 0.60 19.21 13.49
CA ILE A 11 0.72 20.61 13.05
C ILE A 11 2.03 20.81 12.29
N THR A 12 3.15 20.31 12.82
CA THR A 12 4.46 20.40 12.18
C THR A 12 4.45 19.69 10.82
N ASP A 13 3.94 18.45 10.75
CA ASP A 13 3.83 17.71 9.49
C ASP A 13 2.99 18.46 8.46
N TRP A 14 1.85 19.04 8.86
CA TRP A 14 0.99 19.76 7.94
C TRP A 14 1.62 21.05 7.39
N ASN A 15 2.46 21.72 8.18
CA ASN A 15 3.08 22.97 7.79
C ASN A 15 4.38 22.80 7.01
N GLU A 16 5.18 21.78 7.34
CA GLU A 16 6.54 21.64 6.83
C GLU A 16 6.64 20.59 5.71
N ASN A 17 5.77 19.60 5.70
CA ASN A 17 5.81 18.53 4.70
C ASN A 17 5.25 19.02 3.37
N SER A 18 6.08 19.02 2.33
CA SER A 18 5.72 19.42 0.97
C SER A 18 4.53 18.63 0.38
N ARG A 19 4.25 17.44 0.92
CA ARG A 19 3.07 16.63 0.55
C ARG A 19 1.76 17.40 0.73
N TRP A 20 1.71 18.28 1.72
CA TRP A 20 0.50 19.03 2.08
C TRP A 20 0.40 20.40 1.43
N LYS A 21 1.34 20.74 0.54
CA LYS A 21 1.32 22.02 -0.17
C LYS A 21 0.03 22.20 -0.97
N GLY A 22 -0.68 23.28 -0.71
CA GLY A 22 -1.94 23.61 -1.38
C GLY A 22 -3.19 22.96 -0.75
N ILE A 23 -3.03 22.10 0.25
CA ILE A 23 -4.16 21.51 0.98
C ILE A 23 -4.70 22.50 2.01
N ARG A 24 -5.99 22.82 1.88
CA ARG A 24 -6.73 23.63 2.88
C ARG A 24 -7.59 22.68 3.72
N ARG A 25 -7.50 22.84 5.03
CA ARG A 25 -8.29 22.05 6.00
C ARG A 25 -9.29 22.95 6.69
N THR A 26 -10.51 22.45 6.90
CA THR A 26 -11.57 23.12 7.67
C THR A 26 -11.64 22.66 9.11
N TYR A 27 -10.74 21.76 9.51
CA TYR A 27 -10.65 21.15 10.83
C TYR A 27 -9.28 21.32 11.43
N LEU A 28 -9.16 21.20 12.74
CA LEU A 28 -7.95 21.39 13.51
C LEU A 28 -7.24 20.08 13.84
N ALA A 29 -5.96 20.13 14.16
CA ALA A 29 -5.15 18.96 14.50
C ALA A 29 -5.62 18.26 15.78
N ASP A 30 -6.12 19.01 16.76
CA ASP A 30 -6.67 18.48 17.99
C ASP A 30 -7.97 17.71 17.74
N GLU A 31 -8.83 18.17 16.84
CA GLU A 31 -10.04 17.46 16.44
C GLU A 31 -9.68 16.10 15.81
N VAL A 32 -8.66 16.06 14.94
CA VAL A 32 -8.17 14.81 14.33
C VAL A 32 -7.63 13.86 15.39
N VAL A 33 -6.79 14.37 16.31
CA VAL A 33 -6.21 13.55 17.38
C VAL A 33 -7.28 13.07 18.34
N ASN A 34 -8.35 13.85 18.57
CA ASN A 34 -9.49 13.46 19.41
C ASN A 34 -10.27 12.27 18.85
N LEU A 35 -10.37 12.17 17.53
CA LEU A 35 -11.03 11.07 16.84
C LEU A 35 -10.17 9.81 16.70
N ARG A 36 -8.86 9.92 16.91
CA ARG A 36 -7.95 8.76 16.92
C ARG A 36 -8.11 7.98 18.22
N GLY A 37 -7.92 6.68 18.16
CA GLY A 37 -7.74 5.89 19.37
C GLY A 37 -6.41 6.23 20.06
N SER A 38 -6.27 5.81 21.32
CA SER A 38 -5.02 5.99 22.08
C SER A 38 -3.84 5.20 21.51
N ILE A 39 -4.13 4.18 20.72
CA ILE A 39 -3.13 3.33 20.04
C ILE A 39 -3.23 3.59 18.55
N ASN A 40 -2.12 4.02 17.95
CA ASN A 40 -2.00 4.16 16.50
C ASN A 40 -1.50 2.85 15.91
N ILE A 41 -2.39 2.11 15.26
CA ILE A 41 -2.02 0.89 14.56
C ILE A 41 -1.35 1.26 13.24
N GLU A 42 -0.18 0.72 13.00
CA GLU A 42 0.59 0.93 11.79
C GLU A 42 0.89 -0.41 11.12
N TYR A 43 0.50 -0.51 9.86
CA TYR A 43 0.81 -1.67 9.03
C TYR A 43 2.11 -1.39 8.27
N THR A 44 3.20 -2.00 8.71
CA THR A 44 4.56 -1.71 8.24
C THR A 44 4.71 -1.83 6.73
N LEU A 45 4.19 -2.90 6.11
CA LEU A 45 4.27 -3.08 4.66
C LEU A 45 3.48 -2.01 3.90
N ALA A 46 2.27 -1.71 4.33
CA ALA A 46 1.43 -0.70 3.70
C ALA A 46 2.08 0.69 3.78
N LYS A 47 2.68 1.02 4.93
CA LYS A 47 3.39 2.28 5.12
C LYS A 47 4.62 2.38 4.22
N LYS A 48 5.52 1.40 4.30
CA LYS A 48 6.74 1.37 3.47
C LYS A 48 6.42 1.38 1.97
N GLY A 49 5.45 0.59 1.54
CA GLY A 49 5.01 0.56 0.14
C GLY A 49 4.44 1.90 -0.32
N ALA A 50 3.60 2.55 0.49
CA ALA A 50 3.04 3.86 0.18
C ALA A 50 4.11 4.96 0.11
N GLU A 51 5.08 4.97 1.03
CA GLU A 51 6.19 5.92 1.04
C GLU A 51 7.11 5.72 -0.18
N LYS A 52 7.44 4.47 -0.51
CA LYS A 52 8.25 4.12 -1.69
C LYS A 52 7.54 4.51 -2.98
N PHE A 53 6.26 4.18 -3.13
CA PHE A 53 5.47 4.55 -4.30
C PHE A 53 5.34 6.07 -4.44
N TRP A 54 5.11 6.78 -3.34
CA TRP A 54 5.07 8.25 -3.33
C TRP A 54 6.40 8.85 -3.78
N SER A 55 7.54 8.24 -3.41
CA SER A 55 8.86 8.69 -3.86
C SER A 55 9.04 8.51 -5.38
N TYR A 56 8.50 7.44 -5.95
CA TYR A 56 8.52 7.23 -7.40
C TYR A 56 7.67 8.25 -8.15
N LEU A 57 6.48 8.58 -7.65
CA LEU A 57 5.61 9.60 -8.26
C LEU A 57 6.21 11.01 -8.32
N LYS A 58 7.27 11.27 -7.55
CA LYS A 58 8.00 12.55 -7.56
C LYS A 58 9.17 12.58 -8.54
N LYS A 59 9.52 11.46 -9.13
CA LYS A 59 10.56 11.36 -10.15
C LYS A 59 9.95 11.64 -11.52
N GLU A 60 10.79 12.10 -12.46
CA GLU A 60 10.38 12.34 -13.85
C GLU A 60 10.27 11.04 -14.67
N GLU A 61 10.87 9.96 -14.17
CA GLU A 61 10.85 8.66 -14.83
C GLU A 61 9.48 7.98 -14.70
N PRO A 62 9.01 7.30 -15.75
CA PRO A 62 7.75 6.55 -15.70
C PRO A 62 7.84 5.37 -14.73
N ILE A 63 6.74 5.08 -14.03
CA ILE A 63 6.63 3.93 -13.16
C ILE A 63 6.11 2.75 -13.98
N CYS A 64 6.88 1.67 -14.03
CA CYS A 64 6.47 0.43 -14.68
C CYS A 64 5.63 -0.43 -13.73
N ALA A 65 4.41 -0.75 -14.16
CA ALA A 65 3.50 -1.60 -13.39
C ALA A 65 2.74 -2.56 -14.31
N LEU A 66 2.50 -3.77 -13.85
CA LEU A 66 1.65 -4.76 -14.50
C LEU A 66 0.67 -5.37 -13.50
N GLY A 67 -0.44 -5.93 -14.00
CA GLY A 67 -1.38 -6.70 -13.21
C GLY A 67 -0.79 -8.02 -12.74
N ALA A 68 -1.13 -8.44 -11.52
CA ALA A 68 -0.85 -9.76 -11.00
C ALA A 68 -2.07 -10.32 -10.27
N LEU A 69 -2.37 -11.59 -10.51
CA LEU A 69 -3.45 -12.34 -9.85
C LEU A 69 -2.92 -13.37 -8.84
N THR A 70 -1.63 -13.67 -8.90
CA THR A 70 -0.98 -14.64 -8.01
C THR A 70 0.28 -14.09 -7.39
N GLY A 71 0.65 -14.62 -6.24
CA GLY A 71 1.91 -14.25 -5.58
C GLY A 71 3.14 -14.56 -6.44
N ASN A 72 3.10 -15.66 -7.20
CA ASN A 72 4.22 -16.02 -8.08
C ASN A 72 4.40 -15.02 -9.24
N GLN A 73 3.30 -14.56 -9.85
CA GLN A 73 3.39 -13.50 -10.86
C GLN A 73 3.99 -12.22 -10.27
N ALA A 74 3.55 -11.83 -9.07
CA ALA A 74 4.08 -10.67 -8.39
C ALA A 74 5.59 -10.79 -8.10
N ILE A 75 6.05 -11.94 -7.61
CA ILE A 75 7.48 -12.20 -7.37
C ILE A 75 8.28 -12.05 -8.67
N GLN A 76 7.83 -12.66 -9.76
CA GLN A 76 8.53 -12.57 -11.05
C GLN A 76 8.56 -11.15 -11.60
N GLN A 77 7.48 -10.39 -11.43
CA GLN A 77 7.42 -8.97 -11.83
C GLN A 77 8.42 -8.13 -11.04
N VAL A 78 8.49 -8.29 -9.72
CA VAL A 78 9.46 -7.58 -8.87
C VAL A 78 10.89 -7.96 -9.25
N GLN A 79 11.17 -9.25 -9.47
CA GLN A 79 12.49 -9.73 -9.93
C GLN A 79 12.88 -9.18 -11.31
N ALA A 80 11.90 -8.92 -12.17
CA ALA A 80 12.10 -8.28 -13.47
C ALA A 80 12.26 -6.75 -13.39
N GLY A 81 12.21 -6.16 -12.19
CA GLY A 81 12.43 -4.73 -11.94
C GLY A 81 11.17 -3.87 -12.01
N LEU A 82 9.96 -4.43 -12.00
CA LEU A 82 8.75 -3.65 -11.90
C LEU A 82 8.66 -2.96 -10.53
N GLN A 83 8.27 -1.69 -10.56
CA GLN A 83 8.22 -0.82 -9.38
C GLN A 83 6.87 -0.85 -8.66
N ALA A 84 5.82 -1.28 -9.36
CA ALA A 84 4.47 -1.37 -8.80
C ALA A 84 3.69 -2.55 -9.41
N ILE A 85 2.75 -3.06 -8.65
CA ILE A 85 1.81 -4.10 -9.08
C ILE A 85 0.44 -3.47 -9.15
N TYR A 86 -0.21 -3.58 -10.32
CA TYR A 86 -1.56 -3.11 -10.52
C TYR A 86 -2.57 -4.17 -10.06
N CYS A 87 -3.31 -3.88 -9.00
CA CYS A 87 -4.40 -4.73 -8.54
C CYS A 87 -5.67 -4.38 -9.30
N SER A 88 -5.90 -5.06 -10.43
CA SER A 88 -7.02 -4.77 -11.32
C SER A 88 -8.34 -5.36 -10.79
N GLY A 89 -9.33 -4.49 -10.58
CA GLY A 89 -10.69 -4.92 -10.21
C GLY A 89 -11.36 -5.76 -11.31
N TRP A 90 -11.09 -5.49 -12.58
CA TRP A 90 -11.58 -6.29 -13.71
C TRP A 90 -11.01 -7.70 -13.71
N GLN A 91 -9.72 -7.87 -13.46
CA GLN A 91 -9.11 -9.18 -13.34
C GLN A 91 -9.65 -9.94 -12.12
N VAL A 92 -9.90 -9.24 -11.02
CA VAL A 92 -10.53 -9.84 -9.83
C VAL A 92 -11.96 -10.31 -10.16
N ALA A 93 -12.75 -9.50 -10.86
CA ALA A 93 -14.10 -9.87 -11.27
C ALA A 93 -14.11 -11.12 -12.15
N ALA A 94 -13.18 -11.19 -13.11
CA ALA A 94 -13.11 -12.31 -14.06
C ALA A 94 -12.56 -13.61 -13.45
N ASP A 95 -11.44 -13.52 -12.71
CA ASP A 95 -10.62 -14.71 -12.44
C ASP A 95 -10.25 -14.91 -10.96
N ASN A 96 -10.41 -13.92 -10.09
CA ASN A 96 -9.80 -14.01 -8.75
C ASN A 96 -10.63 -13.38 -7.62
N ASN A 97 -11.95 -13.47 -7.74
CA ASN A 97 -12.83 -13.10 -6.64
C ASN A 97 -13.01 -14.27 -5.65
N THR A 98 -13.61 -13.99 -4.51
CA THR A 98 -13.79 -14.97 -3.41
C THR A 98 -15.07 -15.79 -3.51
N SER A 99 -15.79 -15.72 -4.60
CA SER A 99 -17.01 -16.53 -4.82
C SER A 99 -16.85 -17.59 -5.91
N ASP A 100 -15.63 -17.76 -6.41
CA ASP A 100 -15.28 -18.80 -7.41
C ASP A 100 -16.14 -18.77 -8.68
N THR A 101 -16.62 -17.58 -9.06
CA THR A 101 -17.40 -17.37 -10.28
C THR A 101 -16.97 -16.10 -10.99
N MET A 102 -17.30 -15.99 -12.29
CA MET A 102 -17.05 -14.79 -13.05
C MET A 102 -18.16 -13.76 -12.85
N TYR A 103 -17.77 -12.50 -12.68
CA TYR A 103 -18.68 -11.37 -12.63
C TYR A 103 -18.51 -10.44 -13.84
N PRO A 104 -19.59 -9.85 -14.34
CA PRO A 104 -19.54 -8.96 -15.51
C PRO A 104 -18.92 -7.59 -15.22
N ASP A 105 -18.85 -7.19 -13.94
CA ASP A 105 -18.21 -5.96 -13.54
C ASP A 105 -17.69 -5.98 -12.09
N GLN A 106 -16.91 -4.97 -11.72
CA GLN A 106 -16.22 -4.88 -10.44
C GLN A 106 -17.15 -4.67 -9.24
N SER A 107 -18.36 -4.19 -9.45
CA SER A 107 -19.28 -3.86 -8.36
C SER A 107 -20.01 -5.08 -7.78
N LEU A 108 -19.96 -6.22 -8.46
CA LEU A 108 -20.76 -7.41 -8.16
C LEU A 108 -20.03 -8.47 -7.35
N TYR A 109 -18.70 -8.51 -7.36
CA TYR A 109 -17.98 -9.53 -6.60
C TYR A 109 -17.92 -9.17 -5.09
N PRO A 110 -17.70 -10.15 -4.20
CA PRO A 110 -17.63 -9.93 -2.76
C PRO A 110 -16.59 -8.87 -2.37
N MET A 111 -16.94 -7.97 -1.48
CA MET A 111 -16.17 -6.78 -1.09
C MET A 111 -14.73 -7.09 -0.59
N HIS A 112 -14.49 -8.28 -0.07
CA HIS A 112 -13.16 -8.68 0.43
C HIS A 112 -12.29 -9.39 -0.61
N SER A 113 -12.74 -9.49 -1.86
CA SER A 113 -11.97 -10.15 -2.93
C SER A 113 -10.62 -9.47 -3.19
N VAL A 114 -10.61 -8.14 -3.34
CA VAL A 114 -9.38 -7.37 -3.52
C VAL A 114 -8.48 -7.41 -2.28
N PRO A 115 -8.97 -7.18 -1.05
CA PRO A 115 -8.17 -7.35 0.16
C PRO A 115 -7.51 -8.73 0.27
N LYS A 116 -8.22 -9.80 -0.07
CA LYS A 116 -7.68 -11.17 -0.07
C LYS A 116 -6.58 -11.39 -1.14
N LEU A 117 -6.72 -10.80 -2.30
CA LEU A 117 -5.66 -10.82 -3.32
C LEU A 117 -4.41 -10.09 -2.83
N VAL A 118 -4.57 -8.90 -2.26
CA VAL A 118 -3.46 -8.12 -1.71
C VAL A 118 -2.74 -8.89 -0.59
N GLU A 119 -3.48 -9.49 0.33
CA GLU A 119 -2.94 -10.32 1.40
C GLU A 119 -2.09 -11.48 0.83
N ARG A 120 -2.60 -12.17 -0.17
CA ARG A 120 -1.91 -13.29 -0.84
C ARG A 120 -0.61 -12.84 -1.52
N ILE A 121 -0.64 -11.73 -2.23
CA ILE A 121 0.54 -11.16 -2.89
C ILE A 121 1.57 -10.72 -1.84
N ASN A 122 1.15 -10.01 -0.81
CA ASN A 122 2.03 -9.56 0.26
C ASN A 122 2.71 -10.74 0.98
N ASN A 123 1.97 -11.80 1.28
CA ASN A 123 2.53 -13.01 1.91
C ASN A 123 3.59 -13.68 1.02
N ALA A 124 3.37 -13.70 -0.30
CA ALA A 124 4.34 -14.24 -1.23
C ALA A 124 5.62 -13.40 -1.31
N LEU A 125 5.48 -12.07 -1.35
CA LEU A 125 6.62 -11.14 -1.36
C LEU A 125 7.38 -11.19 -0.03
N LEU A 126 6.69 -11.24 1.12
CA LEU A 126 7.31 -11.40 2.44
C LEU A 126 8.14 -12.68 2.50
N ARG A 127 7.57 -13.81 2.08
CA ARG A 127 8.30 -15.07 2.07
C ARG A 127 9.52 -15.03 1.16
N THR A 128 9.41 -14.39 0.03
CA THR A 128 10.55 -14.20 -0.87
C THR A 128 11.64 -13.34 -0.21
N GLY A 129 11.27 -12.24 0.42
CA GLY A 129 12.19 -11.39 1.16
C GLY A 129 12.90 -12.15 2.28
N GLU A 130 12.19 -12.98 3.06
CA GLU A 130 12.81 -13.86 4.08
C GLU A 130 13.87 -14.79 3.48
N ILE A 131 13.58 -15.38 2.30
CA ILE A 131 14.52 -16.28 1.62
C ILE A 131 15.78 -15.54 1.17
N TYR A 132 15.64 -14.34 0.61
CA TYR A 132 16.79 -13.51 0.22
C TYR A 132 17.60 -13.08 1.45
N TRP A 133 16.94 -12.64 2.49
CA TRP A 133 17.59 -12.27 3.74
C TRP A 133 18.42 -13.43 4.34
N MET A 134 17.87 -14.64 4.37
CA MET A 134 18.60 -15.84 4.84
C MET A 134 19.82 -16.16 3.97
N LYS A 135 19.83 -15.79 2.71
CA LYS A 135 20.96 -15.99 1.81
C LYS A 135 22.00 -14.86 1.89
N GLY A 136 21.78 -13.84 2.71
CA GLY A 136 22.64 -12.68 2.79
C GLY A 136 22.55 -11.75 1.56
N ASP A 137 21.48 -11.88 0.78
CA ASP A 137 21.22 -11.03 -0.38
C ASP A 137 20.42 -9.80 0.04
N ASN A 138 21.07 -8.65 0.08
CA ASN A 138 20.49 -7.36 0.46
C ASN A 138 19.99 -6.56 -0.77
N SER A 139 19.93 -7.17 -1.95
CA SER A 139 19.50 -6.49 -3.18
C SER A 139 17.99 -6.28 -3.28
N VAL A 140 17.23 -6.80 -2.33
CA VAL A 140 15.76 -6.81 -2.35
C VAL A 140 15.21 -6.07 -1.13
N ASP A 141 15.39 -4.76 -1.08
CA ASP A 141 14.72 -3.86 -0.14
C ASP A 141 13.49 -3.18 -0.75
#